data_68dd7cc8eecf73cd1466276b882967eb
#
_entry.id   68dd7cc8eecf73cd1466276b882967eb
#
_cell.length_a   1.000
_cell.length_b   1.000
_cell.length_c   1.000
_cell.angle_alpha   90.00
_cell.angle_beta   90.00
_cell.angle_gamma   90.00
#
_symmetry.space_group_name_H-M   'P 1'
#
loop_
_entity.id
_entity.type
_entity.pdbx_description
1 polymer ?
#
loop_
_entity_poly.entity_id
_entity_poly.type
_entity_poly.pdbx_seq_one_letter_code
_entity_poly.pdbx_strand_id
1 'polypeptide(L)'
;MKNIIKYIAYSTVCAVALLMSSCDTDVEPVDINQPGIERQNPELYQRYLASIRAYKASNHKIMMVWFDNSQAVPFTQAQHINAIPDSVDYVVLTQPSMMTEQLLQEIDEVRNQKGMKVVFQISCDDIKAAYEAQKKAFMAKSENAGKKFRDFNGFLVDSVNTQLHLVDKYNYDGVIMGFNAKLTHYLNDQEKAEAIALENVFLGISKDWKARHPKKELIMMGRPQHVTDKSLLEQARYLIIPSQDEKSVSGVDYLIRKAAVEGVPTDKFII
;
A
#
# COMPACT_ATOMS: atom_id res chain seq x y z
N MET A 1 -22.65 75.49 28.86
CA MET A 1 -23.11 74.10 28.52
C MET A 1 -23.26 73.84 27.01
N LYS A 2 -23.89 74.69 26.22
CA LYS A 2 -24.08 74.44 24.77
C LYS A 2 -22.80 74.19 23.93
N ASN A 3 -21.67 74.82 24.29
CA ASN A 3 -20.43 74.66 23.53
C ASN A 3 -19.69 73.33 23.87
N ILE A 4 -19.78 72.87 25.11
CA ILE A 4 -19.15 71.63 25.52
C ILE A 4 -19.81 70.45 24.82
N ILE A 5 -21.13 70.49 24.67
CA ILE A 5 -21.86 69.40 23.94
C ILE A 5 -21.48 69.35 22.47
N LYS A 6 -21.22 70.50 21.82
CA LYS A 6 -20.73 70.57 20.43
C LYS A 6 -19.34 69.94 20.29
N TYR A 7 -18.39 70.18 21.20
CA TYR A 7 -17.07 69.63 21.17
C TYR A 7 -17.08 68.12 21.42
N ILE A 8 -17.94 67.62 22.32
CA ILE A 8 -18.13 66.20 22.54
C ILE A 8 -18.72 65.54 21.27
N ALA A 9 -19.70 66.14 20.63
CA ALA A 9 -20.30 65.62 19.41
C ALA A 9 -19.30 65.56 18.26
N TYR A 10 -18.43 66.62 18.07
CA TYR A 10 -17.39 66.60 17.06
C TYR A 10 -16.29 65.58 17.33
N SER A 11 -15.87 65.41 18.57
CA SER A 11 -14.87 64.40 18.93
C SER A 11 -15.39 62.99 18.72
N THR A 12 -16.67 62.74 18.99
CA THR A 12 -17.30 61.42 18.76
C THR A 12 -17.41 61.11 17.27
N VAL A 13 -17.79 62.08 16.43
CA VAL A 13 -17.84 61.93 14.98
C VAL A 13 -16.47 61.67 14.37
N CYS A 14 -15.42 62.39 14.82
CA CYS A 14 -14.06 62.14 14.37
C CYS A 14 -13.55 60.76 14.80
N ALA A 15 -13.86 60.31 16.01
CA ALA A 15 -13.48 58.97 16.49
C ALA A 15 -14.18 57.85 15.71
N VAL A 16 -15.44 58.03 15.36
CA VAL A 16 -16.20 57.06 14.52
C VAL A 16 -15.66 57.06 13.07
N ALA A 17 -15.29 58.22 12.51
CA ALA A 17 -14.70 58.30 11.17
C ALA A 17 -13.33 57.61 11.08
N LEU A 18 -12.53 57.62 12.15
CA LEU A 18 -11.25 56.95 12.23
C LEU A 18 -11.39 55.43 12.39
N LEU A 19 -12.52 54.95 12.95
CA LEU A 19 -12.81 53.51 13.05
C LEU A 19 -13.35 52.90 11.75
N MET A 20 -13.81 53.75 10.80
CA MET A 20 -14.28 53.29 9.48
C MET A 20 -13.17 53.26 8.43
N SER A 21 -11.97 53.70 8.73
CA SER A 21 -10.80 53.43 7.91
C SER A 21 -10.18 52.07 8.33
N SER A 22 -11.02 51.05 8.46
CA SER A 22 -10.59 49.67 8.42
C SER A 22 -9.89 49.47 7.06
N CYS A 23 -8.61 49.19 7.08
CA CYS A 23 -7.88 48.85 5.89
C CYS A 23 -8.73 47.86 5.08
N ASP A 24 -9.18 48.33 3.96
CA ASP A 24 -9.62 47.45 2.90
C ASP A 24 -8.35 46.74 2.41
N THR A 25 -7.96 45.71 3.16
CA THR A 25 -7.06 44.71 2.62
C THR A 25 -7.90 43.91 1.65
N ASP A 26 -8.14 44.47 0.47
CA ASP A 26 -8.39 43.73 -0.72
C ASP A 26 -7.15 42.83 -0.93
N VAL A 27 -7.08 41.76 -0.15
CA VAL A 27 -6.29 40.60 -0.53
C VAL A 27 -7.08 39.98 -1.68
N GLU A 28 -6.92 40.55 -2.86
CA GLU A 28 -7.28 39.82 -4.08
C GLU A 28 -6.55 38.50 -3.93
N PRO A 29 -7.26 37.36 -3.92
CA PRO A 29 -6.58 36.06 -3.96
C PRO A 29 -5.73 36.13 -5.22
N VAL A 30 -4.42 36.22 -5.06
CA VAL A 30 -3.49 36.06 -6.18
C VAL A 30 -3.77 34.64 -6.65
N ASP A 31 -4.58 34.54 -7.68
CA ASP A 31 -4.81 33.29 -8.38
C ASP A 31 -3.47 32.94 -9.05
N ILE A 32 -2.59 32.28 -8.29
CA ILE A 32 -1.31 31.80 -8.76
C ILE A 32 -1.64 30.62 -9.67
N ASN A 33 -2.18 30.92 -10.83
CA ASN A 33 -2.38 29.98 -11.91
C ASN A 33 -1.02 29.71 -12.57
N GLN A 34 -0.07 29.21 -11.75
CA GLN A 34 1.17 28.73 -12.30
C GLN A 34 0.87 27.43 -13.03
N PRO A 35 1.07 27.38 -14.36
CA PRO A 35 0.92 26.13 -15.07
C PRO A 35 1.86 25.09 -14.44
N GLY A 36 1.37 23.87 -14.24
CA GLY A 36 2.20 22.76 -13.78
C GLY A 36 3.46 22.62 -14.63
N ILE A 37 4.50 21.99 -14.09
CA ILE A 37 5.81 21.84 -14.76
C ILE A 37 5.67 21.19 -16.15
N GLU A 38 4.68 20.34 -16.32
CA GLU A 38 4.32 19.68 -17.59
C GLU A 38 3.91 20.67 -18.68
N ARG A 39 3.34 21.83 -18.30
CA ARG A 39 2.87 22.88 -19.22
C ARG A 39 3.90 23.98 -19.42
N GLN A 40 4.79 24.21 -18.45
CA GLN A 40 5.84 25.23 -18.56
C GLN A 40 6.88 24.86 -19.62
N ASN A 41 7.31 23.61 -19.68
CA ASN A 41 8.23 23.09 -20.67
C ASN A 41 7.90 21.61 -20.99
N PRO A 42 6.93 21.37 -21.88
CA PRO A 42 6.48 20.00 -22.18
C PRO A 42 7.58 19.09 -22.70
N GLU A 43 8.51 19.61 -23.50
CA GLU A 43 9.61 18.80 -24.04
C GLU A 43 10.58 18.35 -22.95
N LEU A 44 10.97 19.26 -22.06
CA LEU A 44 11.83 18.94 -20.93
C LEU A 44 11.16 17.95 -19.99
N TYR A 45 9.87 18.11 -19.75
CA TYR A 45 9.10 17.21 -18.91
C TYR A 45 9.04 15.79 -19.52
N GLN A 46 8.82 15.67 -20.83
CA GLN A 46 8.85 14.35 -21.50
C GLN A 46 10.22 13.69 -21.45
N ARG A 47 11.31 14.45 -21.59
CA ARG A 47 12.68 13.94 -21.39
C ARG A 47 12.92 13.46 -19.96
N TYR A 48 12.43 14.20 -18.99
CA TYR A 48 12.48 13.81 -17.58
C TYR A 48 11.75 12.49 -17.35
N LEU A 49 10.50 12.35 -17.79
CA LEU A 49 9.74 11.09 -17.65
C LEU A 49 10.43 9.91 -18.36
N ALA A 50 11.03 10.14 -19.50
CA ALA A 50 11.82 9.11 -20.19
C ALA A 50 13.04 8.68 -19.36
N SER A 51 13.72 9.64 -18.70
CA SER A 51 14.86 9.32 -17.82
C SER A 51 14.45 8.52 -16.59
N ILE A 52 13.28 8.84 -15.99
CA ILE A 52 12.72 8.07 -14.87
C ILE A 52 12.43 6.63 -15.29
N ARG A 53 11.78 6.43 -16.44
CA ARG A 53 11.51 5.08 -16.95
C ARG A 53 12.79 4.30 -17.25
N ALA A 54 13.80 4.97 -17.81
CA ALA A 54 15.11 4.37 -18.08
C ALA A 54 15.83 3.98 -16.78
N TYR A 55 15.77 4.84 -15.74
CA TYR A 55 16.29 4.54 -14.41
C TYR A 55 15.63 3.29 -13.84
N LYS A 56 14.30 3.20 -13.85
CA LYS A 56 13.55 2.05 -13.34
C LYS A 56 13.77 0.75 -14.12
N ALA A 57 14.17 0.85 -15.38
CA ALA A 57 14.57 -0.29 -16.19
C ALA A 57 16.02 -0.74 -15.92
N SER A 58 16.83 0.08 -15.24
CA SER A 58 18.22 -0.23 -14.91
C SER A 58 18.33 -1.03 -13.62
N ASN A 59 19.54 -1.50 -13.27
CA ASN A 59 19.80 -2.10 -11.97
C ASN A 59 19.96 -0.99 -10.93
N HIS A 60 19.01 -0.89 -9.97
CA HIS A 60 18.98 0.13 -8.93
C HIS A 60 18.35 -0.43 -7.64
N LYS A 61 18.35 0.35 -6.57
CA LYS A 61 17.67 0.01 -5.33
C LYS A 61 16.17 0.20 -5.52
N ILE A 62 15.40 -0.85 -5.23
CA ILE A 62 13.94 -0.84 -5.39
C ILE A 62 13.29 -0.13 -4.20
N MET A 63 12.40 0.79 -4.52
CA MET A 63 11.56 1.49 -3.53
C MET A 63 10.10 1.03 -3.66
N MET A 64 9.55 0.57 -2.55
CA MET A 64 8.17 0.12 -2.46
C MET A 64 7.46 0.90 -1.35
N VAL A 65 6.25 1.40 -1.63
CA VAL A 65 5.45 2.16 -0.67
C VAL A 65 4.05 1.58 -0.57
N TRP A 66 3.49 1.58 0.65
CA TRP A 66 2.09 1.27 0.90
C TRP A 66 1.27 2.53 0.82
N PHE A 67 0.22 2.49 0.01
CA PHE A 67 -0.67 3.61 -0.26
C PHE A 67 -2.08 3.27 0.23
N ASP A 68 -2.59 4.10 1.16
CA ASP A 68 -3.95 3.97 1.66
C ASP A 68 -4.94 4.62 0.69
N ASN A 69 -5.65 3.77 -0.04
CA ASN A 69 -6.72 4.16 -0.96
C ASN A 69 -8.13 3.96 -0.38
N SER A 70 -8.27 4.03 0.94
CA SER A 70 -9.58 3.87 1.62
C SER A 70 -10.54 5.04 1.38
N GLN A 71 -10.05 6.20 0.95
CA GLN A 71 -10.86 7.36 0.63
C GLN A 71 -11.38 7.28 -0.81
N ALA A 72 -12.71 7.14 -0.97
CA ALA A 72 -13.33 7.07 -2.29
C ALA A 72 -13.21 8.39 -3.09
N VAL A 73 -13.18 9.53 -2.39
CA VAL A 73 -12.99 10.85 -2.96
C VAL A 73 -11.79 11.50 -2.28
N PRO A 74 -10.63 11.57 -2.95
CA PRO A 74 -9.47 12.26 -2.42
C PRO A 74 -9.75 13.76 -2.23
N PHE A 75 -9.31 14.32 -1.09
CA PHE A 75 -9.46 15.75 -0.80
C PHE A 75 -8.14 16.41 -0.41
N THR A 76 -7.05 15.64 -0.35
CA THR A 76 -5.69 16.15 -0.14
C THR A 76 -4.74 15.54 -1.17
N GLN A 77 -3.65 16.24 -1.47
CA GLN A 77 -2.63 15.75 -2.41
C GLN A 77 -2.07 14.38 -1.99
N ALA A 78 -1.92 14.12 -0.69
CA ALA A 78 -1.39 12.85 -0.18
C ALA A 78 -2.29 11.63 -0.46
N GLN A 79 -3.54 11.85 -0.87
CA GLN A 79 -4.50 10.80 -1.21
C GLN A 79 -4.56 10.49 -2.71
N HIS A 80 -3.67 11.11 -3.51
CA HIS A 80 -3.52 10.86 -4.93
C HIS A 80 -2.27 10.03 -5.20
N ILE A 81 -2.44 8.92 -5.94
CA ILE A 81 -1.31 8.04 -6.26
C ILE A 81 -0.29 8.72 -7.18
N ASN A 82 -0.71 9.65 -8.02
CA ASN A 82 0.17 10.41 -8.90
C ASN A 82 1.05 11.44 -8.17
N ALA A 83 0.73 11.77 -6.90
CA ALA A 83 1.55 12.61 -6.04
C ALA A 83 2.69 11.84 -5.34
N ILE A 84 2.75 10.53 -5.47
CA ILE A 84 3.84 9.70 -4.95
C ILE A 84 5.16 10.08 -5.66
N PRO A 85 6.29 10.18 -4.93
CA PRO A 85 7.59 10.49 -5.51
C PRO A 85 7.95 9.61 -6.70
N ASP A 86 8.50 10.22 -7.75
CA ASP A 86 8.78 9.55 -9.02
C ASP A 86 9.82 8.42 -8.91
N SER A 87 10.65 8.42 -7.85
CA SER A 87 11.63 7.37 -7.56
C SER A 87 11.02 6.06 -7.07
N VAL A 88 9.73 6.05 -6.71
CA VAL A 88 9.04 4.85 -6.24
C VAL A 88 8.81 3.88 -7.40
N ASP A 89 9.17 2.61 -7.21
CA ASP A 89 9.01 1.55 -8.21
C ASP A 89 7.66 0.84 -8.08
N TYR A 90 7.28 0.55 -6.84
CA TYR A 90 6.06 -0.19 -6.54
C TYR A 90 5.17 0.57 -5.57
N VAL A 91 3.89 0.64 -5.92
CA VAL A 91 2.84 1.13 -5.03
C VAL A 91 1.97 -0.05 -4.62
N VAL A 92 1.87 -0.28 -3.32
CA VAL A 92 1.07 -1.35 -2.73
C VAL A 92 -0.24 -0.76 -2.22
N LEU A 93 -1.36 -1.05 -2.87
CA LEU A 93 -2.67 -0.59 -2.43
C LEU A 93 -3.15 -1.38 -1.21
N THR A 94 -3.58 -0.67 -0.16
CA THR A 94 -4.07 -1.30 1.08
C THR A 94 -5.51 -1.80 0.95
N GLN A 95 -6.31 -1.21 0.05
CA GLN A 95 -7.70 -1.59 -0.21
C GLN A 95 -7.88 -2.02 -1.68
N PRO A 96 -7.46 -3.24 -2.06
CA PRO A 96 -7.35 -3.64 -3.47
C PRO A 96 -8.69 -3.76 -4.21
N SER A 97 -9.81 -3.82 -3.51
CA SER A 97 -11.16 -3.85 -4.09
C SER A 97 -11.81 -2.47 -4.20
N MET A 98 -11.27 -1.45 -3.52
CA MET A 98 -11.82 -0.07 -3.52
C MET A 98 -11.20 0.75 -4.66
N MET A 99 -11.64 0.44 -5.88
CA MET A 99 -11.13 1.07 -7.11
C MET A 99 -12.17 2.04 -7.65
N THR A 100 -11.91 3.33 -7.48
CA THR A 100 -12.72 4.39 -8.12
C THR A 100 -12.24 4.64 -9.54
N GLU A 101 -13.06 5.23 -10.38
CA GLU A 101 -12.69 5.60 -11.74
C GLU A 101 -11.50 6.56 -11.75
N GLN A 102 -11.47 7.53 -10.82
CA GLN A 102 -10.36 8.44 -10.65
C GLN A 102 -9.05 7.71 -10.31
N LEU A 103 -9.08 6.79 -9.33
CA LEU A 103 -7.89 6.02 -8.95
C LEU A 103 -7.37 5.17 -10.11
N LEU A 104 -8.27 4.56 -10.91
CA LEU A 104 -7.87 3.81 -12.10
C LEU A 104 -7.17 4.68 -13.14
N GLN A 105 -7.66 5.90 -13.37
CA GLN A 105 -7.02 6.88 -14.27
C GLN A 105 -5.64 7.28 -13.75
N GLU A 106 -5.51 7.59 -12.46
CA GLU A 106 -4.23 7.93 -11.84
C GLU A 106 -3.23 6.75 -11.86
N ILE A 107 -3.70 5.51 -11.70
CA ILE A 107 -2.87 4.29 -11.85
C ILE A 107 -2.32 4.19 -13.28
N ASP A 108 -3.16 4.41 -14.27
CA ASP A 108 -2.72 4.38 -15.67
C ASP A 108 -1.73 5.50 -15.98
N GLU A 109 -1.92 6.67 -15.38
CA GLU A 109 -0.97 7.78 -15.48
C GLU A 109 0.40 7.41 -14.90
N VAL A 110 0.48 6.99 -13.63
CA VAL A 110 1.77 6.68 -12.99
C VAL A 110 2.47 5.49 -13.66
N ARG A 111 1.71 4.53 -14.16
CA ARG A 111 2.23 3.37 -14.90
C ARG A 111 2.85 3.80 -16.24
N ASN A 112 2.11 4.56 -17.04
CA ASN A 112 2.54 4.94 -18.39
C ASN A 112 3.59 6.04 -18.40
N GLN A 113 3.46 7.02 -17.52
CA GLN A 113 4.37 8.17 -17.48
C GLN A 113 5.61 7.90 -16.64
N LYS A 114 5.44 7.36 -15.43
CA LYS A 114 6.52 7.21 -14.45
C LYS A 114 7.10 5.79 -14.39
N GLY A 115 6.47 4.80 -15.04
CA GLY A 115 6.90 3.40 -15.00
C GLY A 115 6.73 2.73 -13.62
N MET A 116 5.82 3.26 -12.79
CA MET A 116 5.49 2.64 -11.50
C MET A 116 4.67 1.37 -11.73
N LYS A 117 4.80 0.41 -10.83
CA LYS A 117 3.99 -0.80 -10.80
C LYS A 117 3.04 -0.75 -9.61
N VAL A 118 1.81 -1.20 -9.81
CA VAL A 118 0.78 -1.20 -8.77
C VAL A 118 0.42 -2.63 -8.41
N VAL A 119 0.59 -2.96 -7.15
CA VAL A 119 0.37 -4.30 -6.59
C VAL A 119 -0.47 -4.19 -5.31
N PHE A 120 -0.86 -5.32 -4.74
CA PHE A 120 -1.47 -5.38 -3.41
C PHE A 120 -1.01 -6.64 -2.68
N GLN A 121 -1.29 -6.71 -1.38
CA GLN A 121 -0.88 -7.81 -0.53
C GLN A 121 -2.05 -8.75 -0.22
N ILE A 122 -1.80 -10.05 -0.30
CA ILE A 122 -2.66 -11.12 0.22
C ILE A 122 -1.92 -11.74 1.40
N SER A 123 -2.42 -11.54 2.61
CA SER A 123 -1.80 -12.02 3.85
C SER A 123 -2.52 -13.27 4.36
N CYS A 124 -1.76 -14.35 4.55
CA CYS A 124 -2.27 -15.56 5.17
C CYS A 124 -2.74 -15.31 6.61
N ASP A 125 -2.01 -14.47 7.36
CA ASP A 125 -2.35 -14.14 8.74
C ASP A 125 -3.65 -13.33 8.82
N ASP A 126 -3.89 -12.38 7.91
CA ASP A 126 -5.12 -11.59 7.86
C ASP A 126 -6.32 -12.47 7.49
N ILE A 127 -6.14 -13.40 6.54
CA ILE A 127 -7.18 -14.37 6.17
C ILE A 127 -7.52 -15.25 7.38
N LYS A 128 -6.51 -15.69 8.14
CA LYS A 128 -6.73 -16.46 9.37
C LYS A 128 -7.47 -15.66 10.42
N ALA A 129 -7.10 -14.41 10.63
CA ALA A 129 -7.79 -13.50 11.55
C ALA A 129 -9.25 -13.28 11.14
N ALA A 130 -9.52 -13.09 9.84
CA ALA A 130 -10.87 -12.96 9.30
C ALA A 130 -11.70 -14.23 9.51
N TYR A 131 -11.08 -15.41 9.30
CA TYR A 131 -11.73 -16.71 9.56
C TYR A 131 -12.15 -16.84 11.02
N GLU A 132 -11.25 -16.58 11.96
CA GLU A 132 -11.53 -16.68 13.39
C GLU A 132 -12.62 -15.68 13.83
N ALA A 133 -12.61 -14.46 13.29
CA ALA A 133 -13.64 -13.47 13.55
C ALA A 133 -15.02 -13.93 13.03
N GLN A 134 -15.10 -14.45 11.81
CA GLN A 134 -16.34 -14.97 11.24
C GLN A 134 -16.84 -16.21 11.98
N LYS A 135 -15.95 -17.13 12.35
CA LYS A 135 -16.28 -18.32 13.14
C LYS A 135 -16.84 -17.94 14.49
N LYS A 136 -16.21 -16.97 15.18
CA LYS A 136 -16.71 -16.45 16.46
C LYS A 136 -18.10 -15.84 16.31
N ALA A 137 -18.31 -15.01 15.30
CA ALA A 137 -19.62 -14.41 15.01
C ALA A 137 -20.70 -15.45 14.67
N PHE A 138 -20.33 -16.50 13.91
CA PHE A 138 -21.22 -17.61 13.59
C PHE A 138 -21.65 -18.37 14.85
N MET A 139 -20.69 -18.71 15.72
CA MET A 139 -20.94 -19.46 16.96
C MET A 139 -21.72 -18.65 18.02
N ALA A 140 -21.67 -17.31 17.95
CA ALA A 140 -22.41 -16.44 18.86
C ALA A 140 -23.93 -16.40 18.58
N LYS A 141 -24.36 -16.85 17.41
CA LYS A 141 -25.79 -16.86 17.04
C LYS A 141 -26.46 -18.12 17.52
N SER A 142 -27.53 -17.98 18.28
CA SER A 142 -28.32 -19.14 18.81
C SER A 142 -28.87 -20.06 17.72
N GLU A 143 -29.18 -19.53 16.54
CA GLU A 143 -29.64 -20.29 15.37
C GLU A 143 -28.59 -21.26 14.81
N ASN A 144 -27.33 -21.08 15.19
CA ASN A 144 -26.19 -21.90 14.77
C ASN A 144 -25.76 -22.91 15.86
N ALA A 145 -26.51 -23.02 16.96
CA ALA A 145 -26.22 -23.98 18.01
C ALA A 145 -26.10 -25.41 17.44
N GLY A 146 -24.97 -26.06 17.70
CA GLY A 146 -24.69 -27.41 17.19
C GLY A 146 -24.27 -27.51 15.72
N LYS A 147 -24.27 -26.40 14.97
CA LYS A 147 -23.78 -26.37 13.59
C LYS A 147 -22.26 -26.20 13.54
N LYS A 148 -21.62 -26.86 12.57
CA LYS A 148 -20.18 -26.66 12.31
C LYS A 148 -19.99 -25.47 11.40
N PHE A 149 -19.01 -24.61 11.73
CA PHE A 149 -18.51 -23.61 10.79
C PHE A 149 -17.68 -24.31 9.71
N ARG A 150 -17.54 -23.68 8.54
CA ARG A 150 -16.73 -24.20 7.43
C ARG A 150 -15.27 -24.41 7.88
N ASP A 151 -14.58 -25.34 7.27
CA ASP A 151 -13.17 -25.60 7.56
C ASP A 151 -12.27 -24.45 7.08
N PHE A 152 -11.10 -24.33 7.74
CA PHE A 152 -10.17 -23.24 7.45
C PHE A 152 -9.52 -23.36 6.07
N ASN A 153 -9.21 -24.56 5.61
CA ASN A 153 -8.54 -24.75 4.31
C ASN A 153 -9.44 -24.29 3.17
N GLY A 154 -10.72 -24.69 3.19
CA GLY A 154 -11.70 -24.23 2.20
C GLY A 154 -11.89 -22.70 2.25
N PHE A 155 -11.93 -22.10 3.46
CA PHE A 155 -11.98 -20.65 3.61
C PHE A 155 -10.74 -19.97 3.04
N LEU A 156 -9.55 -20.49 3.31
CA LEU A 156 -8.28 -19.98 2.83
C LEU A 156 -8.21 -19.99 1.29
N VAL A 157 -8.51 -21.15 0.69
CA VAL A 157 -8.49 -21.31 -0.78
C VAL A 157 -9.43 -20.31 -1.45
N ASP A 158 -10.67 -20.20 -0.97
CA ASP A 158 -11.66 -19.27 -1.53
C ASP A 158 -11.22 -17.80 -1.35
N SER A 159 -10.70 -17.44 -0.17
CA SER A 159 -10.27 -16.09 0.14
C SER A 159 -9.08 -15.67 -0.72
N VAL A 160 -8.08 -16.55 -0.88
CA VAL A 160 -6.92 -16.27 -1.74
C VAL A 160 -7.33 -16.13 -3.20
N ASN A 161 -8.14 -17.08 -3.72
CA ASN A 161 -8.58 -17.03 -5.11
C ASN A 161 -9.45 -15.81 -5.41
N THR A 162 -10.34 -15.43 -4.48
CA THR A 162 -11.15 -14.21 -4.61
C THR A 162 -10.27 -12.96 -4.71
N GLN A 163 -9.22 -12.87 -3.89
CA GLN A 163 -8.30 -11.74 -3.95
C GLN A 163 -7.42 -11.80 -5.22
N LEU A 164 -6.92 -12.96 -5.61
CA LEU A 164 -6.13 -13.12 -6.83
C LEU A 164 -6.92 -12.72 -8.09
N HIS A 165 -8.23 -12.93 -8.10
CA HIS A 165 -9.10 -12.47 -9.21
C HIS A 165 -9.09 -10.95 -9.39
N LEU A 166 -8.80 -10.17 -8.34
CA LEU A 166 -8.68 -8.71 -8.45
C LEU A 166 -7.51 -8.30 -9.35
N VAL A 167 -6.47 -9.14 -9.47
CA VAL A 167 -5.33 -8.87 -10.36
C VAL A 167 -5.79 -8.72 -11.80
N ASP A 168 -6.66 -9.62 -12.25
CA ASP A 168 -7.19 -9.58 -13.62
C ASP A 168 -8.27 -8.51 -13.75
N LYS A 169 -9.16 -8.41 -12.75
CA LYS A 169 -10.28 -7.46 -12.77
C LYS A 169 -9.81 -6.00 -12.90
N TYR A 170 -8.75 -5.62 -12.18
CA TYR A 170 -8.25 -4.24 -12.14
C TYR A 170 -6.88 -4.09 -12.80
N ASN A 171 -6.42 -5.12 -13.49
CA ASN A 171 -5.13 -5.15 -14.19
C ASN A 171 -3.94 -4.74 -13.31
N TYR A 172 -3.87 -5.27 -12.09
CA TYR A 172 -2.67 -5.08 -11.25
C TYR A 172 -1.42 -5.66 -11.91
N ASP A 173 -0.26 -5.09 -11.62
CA ASP A 173 1.02 -5.56 -12.18
C ASP A 173 1.50 -6.86 -11.53
N GLY A 174 0.97 -7.18 -10.36
CA GLY A 174 1.30 -8.39 -9.62
C GLY A 174 0.66 -8.41 -8.23
N VAL A 175 1.16 -9.30 -7.38
CA VAL A 175 0.66 -9.50 -6.02
C VAL A 175 1.80 -9.80 -5.05
N ILE A 176 1.64 -9.35 -3.80
CA ILE A 176 2.50 -9.72 -2.68
C ILE A 176 1.80 -10.83 -1.89
N MET A 177 2.42 -12.00 -1.80
CA MET A 177 1.93 -13.12 -0.99
C MET A 177 2.61 -13.08 0.38
N GLY A 178 1.85 -12.66 1.40
CA GLY A 178 2.32 -12.55 2.78
C GLY A 178 2.17 -13.88 3.52
N PHE A 179 3.30 -14.51 3.89
CA PHE A 179 3.31 -15.77 4.62
C PHE A 179 4.44 -15.81 5.66
N ASN A 180 4.07 -15.78 6.94
CA ASN A 180 5.01 -15.93 8.04
C ASN A 180 5.22 -17.42 8.37
N ALA A 181 6.07 -18.08 7.57
CA ALA A 181 6.43 -19.49 7.81
C ALA A 181 6.95 -19.68 9.25
N LYS A 182 6.50 -20.77 9.89
CA LYS A 182 6.89 -21.12 11.25
C LYS A 182 8.21 -21.86 11.27
N LEU A 183 9.02 -21.59 12.29
CA LEU A 183 10.18 -22.43 12.59
C LEU A 183 9.68 -23.79 13.12
N THR A 184 9.80 -24.82 12.30
CA THR A 184 9.21 -26.15 12.61
C THR A 184 10.06 -26.98 13.59
N HIS A 185 11.29 -26.55 13.90
CA HIS A 185 12.22 -27.31 14.75
C HIS A 185 11.72 -27.54 16.20
N TYR A 186 10.93 -26.58 16.71
CA TYR A 186 10.40 -26.66 18.09
C TYR A 186 8.94 -27.10 18.16
N LEU A 187 8.33 -27.47 17.04
CA LEU A 187 6.96 -27.93 16.98
C LEU A 187 6.90 -29.44 17.21
N ASN A 188 5.83 -29.91 17.83
CA ASN A 188 5.52 -31.33 17.86
C ASN A 188 5.11 -31.83 16.47
N ASP A 189 5.02 -33.14 16.27
CA ASP A 189 4.75 -33.74 14.94
C ASP A 189 3.42 -33.27 14.35
N GLN A 190 2.38 -33.13 15.16
CA GLN A 190 1.08 -32.62 14.71
C GLN A 190 1.15 -31.18 14.28
N GLU A 191 1.69 -30.30 15.12
CA GLU A 191 1.84 -28.87 14.80
C GLU A 191 2.72 -28.65 13.57
N LYS A 192 3.77 -29.45 13.42
CA LYS A 192 4.63 -29.44 12.24
C LYS A 192 3.87 -29.85 10.98
N ALA A 193 3.10 -30.93 11.05
CA ALA A 193 2.28 -31.37 9.92
C ALA A 193 1.24 -30.30 9.52
N GLU A 194 0.57 -29.67 10.50
CA GLU A 194 -0.40 -28.59 10.26
C GLU A 194 0.28 -27.36 9.63
N ALA A 195 1.47 -26.97 10.11
CA ALA A 195 2.21 -25.82 9.56
C ALA A 195 2.64 -26.07 8.12
N ILE A 196 3.15 -27.27 7.80
CA ILE A 196 3.54 -27.66 6.44
C ILE A 196 2.31 -27.77 5.53
N ALA A 197 1.20 -28.32 6.02
CA ALA A 197 -0.04 -28.40 5.24
C ALA A 197 -0.56 -26.99 4.88
N LEU A 198 -0.56 -26.05 5.82
CA LEU A 198 -0.94 -24.65 5.57
C LEU A 198 -0.01 -23.99 4.55
N GLU A 199 1.30 -24.17 4.70
CA GLU A 199 2.30 -23.66 3.75
C GLU A 199 2.03 -24.19 2.34
N ASN A 200 1.85 -25.51 2.21
CA ASN A 200 1.60 -26.15 0.92
C ASN A 200 0.33 -25.65 0.23
N VAL A 201 -0.74 -25.39 0.99
CA VAL A 201 -1.98 -24.84 0.43
C VAL A 201 -1.75 -23.40 -0.04
N PHE A 202 -1.23 -22.52 0.83
CA PHE A 202 -1.09 -21.09 0.51
C PHE A 202 -0.06 -20.84 -0.58
N LEU A 203 1.14 -21.42 -0.46
CA LEU A 203 2.19 -21.27 -1.45
C LEU A 203 1.92 -22.06 -2.73
N GLY A 204 1.20 -23.19 -2.64
CA GLY A 204 0.74 -23.94 -3.80
C GLY A 204 -0.17 -23.11 -4.71
N ILE A 205 -1.16 -22.42 -4.14
CA ILE A 205 -2.04 -21.50 -4.88
C ILE A 205 -1.19 -20.39 -5.56
N SER A 206 -0.20 -19.84 -4.84
CA SER A 206 0.69 -18.80 -5.37
C SER A 206 1.50 -19.29 -6.57
N LYS A 207 2.02 -20.53 -6.49
CA LYS A 207 2.77 -21.19 -7.57
C LYS A 207 1.90 -21.44 -8.80
N ASP A 208 0.71 -21.96 -8.59
CA ASP A 208 -0.25 -22.24 -9.68
C ASP A 208 -0.74 -20.94 -10.33
N TRP A 209 -0.96 -19.88 -9.53
CA TRP A 209 -1.31 -18.58 -10.06
C TRP A 209 -0.17 -18.00 -10.90
N LYS A 210 1.07 -18.04 -10.42
CA LYS A 210 2.23 -17.53 -11.16
C LYS A 210 2.44 -18.28 -12.48
N ALA A 211 2.24 -19.60 -12.50
CA ALA A 211 2.34 -20.40 -13.72
C ALA A 211 1.31 -19.97 -14.78
N ARG A 212 0.09 -19.60 -14.36
CA ARG A 212 -0.97 -19.10 -15.25
C ARG A 212 -0.78 -17.64 -15.66
N HIS A 213 -0.03 -16.86 -14.88
CA HIS A 213 0.21 -15.41 -15.07
C HIS A 213 1.71 -15.10 -15.16
N PRO A 214 2.45 -15.65 -16.17
CA PRO A 214 3.91 -15.53 -16.22
C PRO A 214 4.40 -14.08 -16.34
N LYS A 215 3.59 -13.18 -16.89
CA LYS A 215 3.91 -11.76 -17.06
C LYS A 215 3.63 -10.91 -15.80
N LYS A 216 2.78 -11.38 -14.89
CA LYS A 216 2.47 -10.69 -13.62
C LYS A 216 3.55 -10.97 -12.60
N GLU A 217 3.82 -10.03 -11.73
CA GLU A 217 4.85 -10.21 -10.71
C GLU A 217 4.31 -10.93 -9.48
N LEU A 218 5.09 -11.87 -9.00
CA LEU A 218 4.89 -12.51 -7.71
C LEU A 218 5.97 -11.98 -6.77
N ILE A 219 5.56 -11.37 -5.68
CA ILE A 219 6.43 -10.91 -4.61
C ILE A 219 6.04 -11.69 -3.36
N MET A 220 7.02 -12.10 -2.58
CA MET A 220 6.76 -12.78 -1.32
C MET A 220 7.16 -11.90 -0.15
N MET A 221 6.38 -11.94 0.93
CA MET A 221 6.67 -11.20 2.16
C MET A 221 6.58 -12.14 3.35
N GLY A 222 7.60 -12.13 4.21
CA GLY A 222 7.59 -12.91 5.43
C GLY A 222 8.95 -13.47 5.82
N ARG A 223 8.98 -14.76 6.20
CA ARG A 223 10.18 -15.43 6.74
C ARG A 223 10.68 -16.52 5.78
N PRO A 224 11.40 -16.17 4.70
CA PRO A 224 11.80 -17.11 3.66
C PRO A 224 12.71 -18.22 4.19
N GLN A 225 13.49 -17.98 5.25
CA GLN A 225 14.35 -18.98 5.88
C GLN A 225 13.58 -20.18 6.47
N HIS A 226 12.32 -19.99 6.84
CA HIS A 226 11.49 -21.01 7.45
C HIS A 226 10.59 -21.75 6.45
N VAL A 227 10.52 -21.29 5.21
CA VAL A 227 9.76 -21.95 4.14
C VAL A 227 10.39 -23.33 3.86
N THR A 228 9.55 -24.37 3.84
CA THR A 228 9.98 -25.75 3.65
C THR A 228 10.37 -26.02 2.19
N ASP A 229 9.50 -25.69 1.25
CA ASP A 229 9.78 -25.73 -0.20
C ASP A 229 10.23 -24.37 -0.71
N LYS A 230 11.55 -24.18 -0.81
CA LYS A 230 12.15 -22.94 -1.29
C LYS A 230 12.03 -22.71 -2.80
N SER A 231 11.52 -23.68 -3.56
CA SER A 231 11.43 -23.57 -5.02
C SER A 231 10.56 -22.38 -5.49
N LEU A 232 9.58 -21.96 -4.68
CA LEU A 232 8.75 -20.80 -4.96
C LEU A 232 9.51 -19.48 -4.80
N LEU A 233 10.51 -19.43 -3.91
CA LEU A 233 11.31 -18.22 -3.68
C LEU A 233 12.09 -17.83 -4.94
N GLU A 234 12.50 -18.83 -5.74
CA GLU A 234 13.15 -18.60 -7.03
C GLU A 234 12.21 -17.97 -8.07
N GLN A 235 10.91 -18.25 -7.98
CA GLN A 235 9.89 -17.69 -8.88
C GLN A 235 9.45 -16.29 -8.48
N ALA A 236 9.67 -15.91 -7.22
CA ALA A 236 9.38 -14.58 -6.74
C ALA A 236 10.32 -13.55 -7.36
N ARG A 237 9.77 -12.38 -7.72
CA ARG A 237 10.57 -11.23 -8.18
C ARG A 237 11.38 -10.64 -7.05
N TYR A 238 10.77 -10.48 -5.88
CA TYR A 238 11.39 -9.96 -4.66
C TYR A 238 10.91 -10.73 -3.44
N LEU A 239 11.71 -10.67 -2.39
CA LEU A 239 11.43 -11.22 -1.07
C LEU A 239 11.47 -10.08 -0.06
N ILE A 240 10.32 -9.67 0.45
CA ILE A 240 10.21 -8.62 1.47
C ILE A 240 10.44 -9.24 2.83
N ILE A 241 11.46 -8.78 3.54
CA ILE A 241 11.73 -9.15 4.92
C ILE A 241 11.08 -8.10 5.83
N PRO A 242 9.99 -8.42 6.54
CA PRO A 242 9.30 -7.46 7.39
C PRO A 242 10.22 -6.92 8.48
N SER A 243 10.43 -5.62 8.50
CA SER A 243 11.34 -4.93 9.43
C SER A 243 10.69 -3.74 10.14
N GLN A 244 9.40 -3.51 9.94
CA GLN A 244 8.67 -2.35 10.45
C GLN A 244 8.66 -2.24 11.98
N ASP A 245 8.86 -3.34 12.70
CA ASP A 245 8.91 -3.37 14.17
C ASP A 245 10.32 -3.13 14.73
N GLU A 246 11.33 -3.15 13.85
CA GLU A 246 12.73 -2.94 14.24
C GLU A 246 13.03 -1.45 14.43
N LYS A 247 13.62 -1.12 15.58
CA LYS A 247 13.92 0.26 15.96
C LYS A 247 15.39 0.64 15.76
N SER A 248 16.20 -0.28 15.26
CA SER A 248 17.64 -0.09 15.10
C SER A 248 18.16 -0.74 13.83
N VAL A 249 19.21 -0.17 13.26
CA VAL A 249 19.93 -0.74 12.12
C VAL A 249 20.46 -2.15 12.43
N SER A 250 20.93 -2.38 13.65
CA SER A 250 21.40 -3.70 14.09
C SER A 250 20.27 -4.74 14.14
N GLY A 251 19.05 -4.35 14.49
CA GLY A 251 17.87 -5.22 14.43
C GLY A 251 17.54 -5.61 13.00
N VAL A 252 17.55 -4.64 12.09
CA VAL A 252 17.35 -4.89 10.65
C VAL A 252 18.45 -5.80 10.09
N ASP A 253 19.72 -5.54 10.39
CA ASP A 253 20.85 -6.39 9.96
C ASP A 253 20.70 -7.83 10.50
N TYR A 254 20.26 -7.99 11.74
CA TYR A 254 19.97 -9.31 12.30
C TYR A 254 18.88 -10.06 11.51
N LEU A 255 17.78 -9.39 11.14
CA LEU A 255 16.72 -10.00 10.34
C LEU A 255 17.23 -10.45 8.96
N ILE A 256 18.03 -9.61 8.30
CA ILE A 256 18.65 -9.94 7.00
C ILE A 256 19.53 -11.17 7.11
N ARG A 257 20.47 -11.18 8.08
CA ARG A 257 21.36 -12.32 8.30
C ARG A 257 20.60 -13.60 8.61
N LYS A 258 19.54 -13.50 9.41
CA LYS A 258 18.68 -14.64 9.74
C LYS A 258 17.93 -15.17 8.53
N ALA A 259 17.53 -14.31 7.59
CA ALA A 259 16.86 -14.69 6.36
C ALA A 259 17.83 -15.28 5.31
N ALA A 260 19.11 -14.91 5.36
CA ALA A 260 20.14 -15.30 4.41
C ALA A 260 20.69 -16.72 4.72
N VAL A 261 19.84 -17.72 4.47
CA VAL A 261 20.23 -19.14 4.62
C VAL A 261 20.31 -19.82 3.25
N GLU A 262 20.89 -21.02 3.21
CA GLU A 262 20.98 -21.80 1.98
C GLU A 262 19.59 -22.01 1.32
N GLY A 263 19.55 -21.82 0.00
CA GLY A 263 18.34 -21.94 -0.81
C GLY A 263 17.42 -20.70 -0.77
N VAL A 264 17.82 -19.59 -0.11
CA VAL A 264 17.10 -18.31 -0.15
C VAL A 264 17.86 -17.33 -1.05
N PRO A 265 17.27 -16.82 -2.15
CA PRO A 265 17.92 -15.88 -3.06
C PRO A 265 18.02 -14.48 -2.44
N THR A 266 19.19 -14.15 -1.89
CA THR A 266 19.44 -12.92 -1.12
C THR A 266 19.52 -11.67 -1.99
N ASP A 267 19.80 -11.82 -3.28
CA ASP A 267 19.79 -10.75 -4.29
C ASP A 267 18.40 -10.16 -4.55
N LYS A 268 17.34 -10.85 -4.08
CA LYS A 268 15.94 -10.43 -4.21
C LYS A 268 15.37 -9.76 -2.95
N PHE A 269 16.18 -9.51 -1.92
CA PHE A 269 15.69 -8.93 -0.67
C PHE A 269 15.27 -7.47 -0.81
N ILE A 270 14.09 -7.17 -0.24
CA ILE A 270 13.59 -5.81 0.07
C ILE A 270 13.34 -5.75 1.57
N ILE A 271 13.67 -4.61 2.20
CA ILE A 271 13.63 -4.43 3.65
C ILE A 271 12.83 -3.19 3.99
#